data_47fcb3889f23965b3d2368d84e34330c
#
_entry.id   47fcb3889f23965b3d2368d84e34330c
#
_cell.length_a   1.000
_cell.length_b   1.000
_cell.length_c   1.000
_cell.angle_alpha   90.00
_cell.angle_beta   90.00
_cell.angle_gamma   90.00
#
_symmetry.space_group_name_H-M   'P 1'
#
loop_
_entity.id
_entity.type
_entity.pdbx_description
1 polymer ?
#
loop_
_entity_poly.entity_id
_entity_poly.type
_entity_poly.pdbx_seq_one_letter_code
_entity_poly.pdbx_strand_id
1 'polypeptide(L)'
;MDATDPTLYRSPVAAAAAAPEQIAYVAAFDPAGQMKDALAVLDCDPSSSTYGGVVGWAELPTAGNELHHFGWNACSSALCHEGHGGHDGDHHGLERRYLLVPGIRSSNTYVLDTKPDPRRPVITHTIEANELATKAGYSRPHTVHCG
;
A
#
# COMPACT_ATOMS: atom_id res chain seq x y z
N MET A 1 7.76 -25.66 4.29
CA MET A 1 6.62 -25.21 3.48
C MET A 1 6.46 -23.73 3.80
N ASP A 2 6.97 -22.88 2.94
CA ASP A 2 6.80 -21.45 3.12
C ASP A 2 5.37 -21.09 2.74
N ALA A 3 4.65 -20.55 3.69
CA ALA A 3 3.26 -20.17 3.49
C ALA A 3 3.23 -18.92 2.62
N THR A 4 2.67 -19.02 1.42
CA THR A 4 2.30 -17.86 0.61
C THR A 4 1.38 -16.96 1.44
N ASP A 5 1.54 -15.64 1.32
CA ASP A 5 0.70 -14.68 2.02
C ASP A 5 -0.79 -14.98 1.71
N PRO A 6 -1.62 -15.22 2.75
CA PRO A 6 -3.03 -15.60 2.58
C PRO A 6 -3.89 -14.52 1.95
N THR A 7 -3.36 -13.30 1.80
CA THR A 7 -4.04 -12.17 1.15
C THR A 7 -3.74 -12.05 -0.35
N LEU A 8 -2.97 -12.99 -0.91
CA LEU A 8 -2.72 -13.12 -2.33
C LEU A 8 -3.57 -14.27 -2.90
N TYR A 9 -4.47 -13.98 -3.81
CA TYR A 9 -5.45 -14.94 -4.32
C TYR A 9 -5.14 -15.38 -5.75
N ARG A 10 -5.16 -16.69 -6.01
CA ARG A 10 -4.86 -17.26 -7.33
C ARG A 10 -5.98 -17.03 -8.37
N SER A 11 -7.16 -16.64 -7.95
CA SER A 11 -8.30 -16.39 -8.83
C SER A 11 -9.36 -15.50 -8.16
N PRO A 12 -10.25 -14.86 -8.96
CA PRO A 12 -11.39 -14.13 -8.41
C PRO A 12 -12.31 -15.01 -7.54
N VAL A 13 -12.44 -16.29 -7.87
CA VAL A 13 -13.22 -17.25 -7.07
C VAL A 13 -12.58 -17.47 -5.71
N ALA A 14 -11.25 -17.62 -5.65
CA ALA A 14 -10.53 -17.73 -4.39
C ALA A 14 -10.64 -16.45 -3.54
N ALA A 15 -10.57 -15.28 -4.17
CA ALA A 15 -10.76 -14.01 -3.49
C ALA A 15 -12.17 -13.88 -2.91
N ALA A 16 -13.20 -14.27 -3.67
CA ALA A 16 -14.59 -14.23 -3.21
C ALA A 16 -14.90 -15.21 -2.08
N ALA A 17 -14.15 -16.29 -1.96
CA ALA A 17 -14.28 -17.29 -0.90
C ALA A 17 -13.44 -16.96 0.35
N ALA A 18 -12.57 -15.97 0.29
CA ALA A 18 -11.74 -15.56 1.42
C ALA A 18 -12.55 -14.82 2.49
N ALA A 19 -12.01 -14.77 3.71
CA ALA A 19 -12.58 -13.96 4.76
C ALA A 19 -12.57 -12.48 4.36
N PRO A 20 -13.62 -11.70 4.68
CA PRO A 20 -13.65 -10.27 4.40
C PRO A 20 -12.50 -9.53 5.09
N GLU A 21 -11.96 -8.52 4.41
CA GLU A 21 -10.99 -7.60 5.01
C GLU A 21 -11.66 -6.82 6.14
N GLN A 22 -10.95 -6.65 7.24
CA GLN A 22 -11.48 -6.01 8.45
C GLN A 22 -11.14 -4.52 8.53
N ILE A 23 -10.22 -4.04 7.70
CA ILE A 23 -9.83 -2.64 7.64
C ILE A 23 -9.67 -2.21 6.18
N ALA A 24 -9.83 -0.90 5.94
CA ALA A 24 -9.50 -0.25 4.68
C ALA A 24 -8.61 0.97 4.93
N TYR A 25 -7.67 1.20 4.01
CA TYR A 25 -6.89 2.43 3.98
C TYR A 25 -7.51 3.41 2.99
N VAL A 26 -7.65 4.66 3.41
CA VAL A 26 -8.25 5.72 2.59
C VAL A 26 -7.33 6.93 2.58
N ALA A 27 -7.04 7.44 1.38
CA ALA A 27 -6.27 8.67 1.23
C ALA A 27 -7.08 9.86 1.78
N ALA A 28 -6.46 10.64 2.65
CA ALA A 28 -6.99 11.89 3.17
C ALA A 28 -5.96 12.98 2.90
N PHE A 29 -6.34 14.00 2.13
CA PHE A 29 -5.45 15.09 1.82
C PHE A 29 -6.16 16.45 1.90
N ASP A 30 -5.39 17.50 2.17
CA ASP A 30 -5.87 18.86 2.14
C ASP A 30 -5.60 19.50 0.78
N PRO A 31 -6.64 19.84 -0.02
CA PRO A 31 -6.46 20.48 -1.32
C PRO A 31 -5.71 21.82 -1.25
N ALA A 32 -5.83 22.53 -0.12
CA ALA A 32 -5.12 23.79 0.12
C ALA A 32 -3.64 23.57 0.45
N GLY A 33 -3.24 22.34 0.78
CA GLY A 33 -1.86 21.99 1.10
C GLY A 33 -1.34 22.59 2.41
N GLN A 34 -2.22 22.93 3.33
CA GLN A 34 -1.88 23.54 4.62
C GLN A 34 -1.74 22.50 5.73
N MET A 35 -2.52 21.44 5.64
CA MET A 35 -2.47 20.31 6.57
C MET A 35 -1.67 19.17 5.98
N LYS A 36 -1.19 18.28 6.82
CA LYS A 36 -0.53 17.04 6.40
C LYS A 36 -1.54 16.09 5.77
N ASP A 37 -1.15 15.49 4.67
CA ASP A 37 -1.89 14.37 4.11
C ASP A 37 -1.67 13.12 4.99
N ALA A 38 -2.61 12.18 4.95
CA ALA A 38 -2.55 10.97 5.75
C ALA A 38 -3.27 9.80 5.07
N LEU A 39 -2.99 8.59 5.52
CA LEU A 39 -3.89 7.45 5.33
C LEU A 39 -4.78 7.33 6.57
N ALA A 40 -6.09 7.42 6.38
CA ALA A 40 -7.08 7.03 7.37
C ALA A 40 -7.24 5.51 7.34
N VAL A 41 -7.36 4.89 8.50
CA VAL A 41 -7.65 3.46 8.63
C VAL A 41 -9.09 3.32 9.10
N LEU A 42 -9.95 2.74 8.26
CA LEU A 42 -11.36 2.52 8.56
C LEU A 42 -11.57 1.10 9.06
N ASP A 43 -12.45 0.95 10.03
CA ASP A 43 -12.95 -0.34 10.48
C ASP A 43 -14.04 -0.86 9.51
N CYS A 44 -13.78 -2.00 8.88
CA CYS A 44 -14.67 -2.67 7.94
C CYS A 44 -15.33 -3.92 8.52
N ASP A 45 -15.07 -4.27 9.78
CA ASP A 45 -15.71 -5.41 10.44
C ASP A 45 -17.16 -5.06 10.85
N PRO A 46 -18.18 -5.63 10.19
CA PRO A 46 -19.58 -5.30 10.48
C PRO A 46 -20.02 -5.74 11.90
N SER A 47 -19.24 -6.58 12.57
CA SER A 47 -19.50 -6.99 13.96
C SER A 47 -18.85 -6.06 14.99
N SER A 48 -17.96 -5.16 14.56
CA SER A 48 -17.27 -4.23 15.43
C SER A 48 -18.16 -3.06 15.86
N SER A 49 -17.98 -2.61 17.10
CA SER A 49 -18.67 -1.40 17.61
C SER A 49 -18.18 -0.10 16.93
N THR A 50 -17.06 -0.16 16.23
CA THR A 50 -16.46 0.97 15.49
C THR A 50 -16.61 0.85 13.97
N TYR A 51 -17.47 -0.07 13.49
CA TYR A 51 -17.73 -0.28 12.06
C TYR A 51 -18.02 1.03 11.33
N GLY A 52 -17.32 1.25 10.21
CA GLY A 52 -17.40 2.47 9.39
C GLY A 52 -16.67 3.68 10.00
N GLY A 53 -16.12 3.56 11.19
CA GLY A 53 -15.34 4.62 11.84
C GLY A 53 -13.87 4.59 11.49
N VAL A 54 -13.20 5.73 11.69
CA VAL A 54 -11.74 5.83 11.58
C VAL A 54 -11.13 5.31 12.88
N VAL A 55 -10.31 4.27 12.78
CA VAL A 55 -9.67 3.61 13.93
C VAL A 55 -8.15 3.81 13.98
N GLY A 56 -7.59 4.51 13.01
CA GLY A 56 -6.17 4.84 12.97
C GLY A 56 -5.82 5.85 11.88
N TRP A 57 -4.60 6.35 11.97
CA TRP A 57 -4.02 7.32 11.04
C TRP A 57 -2.54 7.04 10.82
N ALA A 58 -2.08 7.24 9.59
CA ALA A 58 -0.67 7.33 9.24
C ALA A 58 -0.44 8.67 8.53
N GLU A 59 -0.02 9.70 9.29
CA GLU A 59 0.27 11.02 8.75
C GLU A 59 1.58 11.02 7.95
N LEU A 60 1.58 11.69 6.80
CA LEU A 60 2.81 11.97 6.06
C LEU A 60 3.62 13.08 6.77
N PRO A 61 4.96 13.11 6.60
CA PRO A 61 5.81 14.03 7.37
C PRO A 61 5.52 15.50 7.11
N THR A 62 5.13 15.84 5.87
CA THR A 62 4.93 17.21 5.40
C THR A 62 3.52 17.45 4.90
N ALA A 63 3.09 18.70 4.87
CA ALA A 63 1.87 19.12 4.21
C ALA A 63 2.05 19.26 2.68
N GLY A 64 0.96 19.26 1.94
CA GLY A 64 0.95 19.58 0.51
C GLY A 64 1.50 18.49 -0.40
N ASN A 65 1.47 17.23 0.03
CA ASN A 65 1.88 16.10 -0.83
C ASN A 65 0.91 15.81 -1.96
N GLU A 66 -0.39 16.07 -1.75
CA GLU A 66 -1.46 15.73 -2.68
C GLU A 66 -1.51 14.22 -2.93
N LEU A 67 -1.85 13.49 -1.88
CA LEU A 67 -1.99 12.04 -1.88
C LEU A 67 -3.31 11.63 -2.54
N HIS A 68 -3.26 10.95 -3.70
CA HIS A 68 -4.44 10.43 -4.38
C HIS A 68 -4.51 8.91 -4.39
N HIS A 69 -3.47 8.27 -4.90
CA HIS A 69 -3.41 6.84 -5.09
C HIS A 69 -2.23 6.25 -4.34
N PHE A 70 -2.41 5.03 -3.88
CA PHE A 70 -1.34 4.24 -3.28
C PHE A 70 -1.61 2.77 -3.61
N GLY A 71 -0.63 1.92 -3.43
CA GLY A 71 -0.74 0.50 -3.73
C GLY A 71 0.15 -0.35 -2.85
N TRP A 72 -0.13 -1.65 -2.86
CA TRP A 72 0.68 -2.63 -2.17
C TRP A 72 1.97 -2.93 -2.95
N ASN A 73 3.03 -3.34 -2.23
CA ASN A 73 4.28 -3.83 -2.81
C ASN A 73 4.12 -5.18 -3.52
N ALA A 74 3.05 -5.90 -3.25
CA ALA A 74 2.76 -7.19 -3.86
C ALA A 74 1.26 -7.34 -4.10
N CYS A 75 0.89 -8.06 -5.14
CA CYS A 75 -0.47 -8.42 -5.47
C CYS A 75 -0.54 -9.85 -6.03
N SER A 76 -1.75 -10.31 -6.30
CA SER A 76 -1.99 -11.67 -6.80
C SER A 76 -1.33 -11.97 -8.15
N SER A 77 -0.94 -10.97 -8.96
CA SER A 77 -0.18 -11.19 -10.21
C SER A 77 1.16 -11.88 -9.97
N ALA A 78 1.77 -11.64 -8.82
CA ALA A 78 3.00 -12.30 -8.43
C ALA A 78 2.88 -13.85 -8.30
N LEU A 79 1.66 -14.37 -8.20
CA LEU A 79 1.38 -15.81 -8.19
C LEU A 79 1.28 -16.41 -9.60
N CYS A 80 1.30 -15.60 -10.66
CA CYS A 80 1.04 -16.04 -12.03
C CYS A 80 2.30 -16.52 -12.79
N HIS A 81 3.50 -16.43 -12.21
CA HIS A 81 4.75 -16.75 -12.87
C HIS A 81 5.13 -18.24 -12.90
N GLU A 82 4.21 -19.14 -12.53
CA GLU A 82 4.48 -20.61 -12.56
C GLU A 82 4.47 -21.24 -13.97
N GLY A 83 4.39 -20.47 -15.08
CA GLY A 83 4.13 -21.00 -16.41
C GLY A 83 5.16 -20.72 -17.52
N HIS A 84 6.13 -19.89 -17.36
CA HIS A 84 7.11 -19.58 -18.41
C HIS A 84 8.56 -19.86 -17.95
N GLY A 85 8.99 -21.06 -18.28
CA GLY A 85 10.38 -21.50 -18.50
C GLY A 85 11.52 -20.85 -17.71
N GLY A 86 11.88 -21.43 -16.56
CA GLY A 86 13.28 -21.49 -16.24
C GLY A 86 13.91 -20.36 -15.44
N HIS A 87 13.26 -19.87 -14.42
CA HIS A 87 13.96 -19.51 -13.20
C HIS A 87 13.05 -19.96 -12.04
N ASP A 88 13.57 -20.89 -11.24
CA ASP A 88 13.08 -21.15 -9.90
C ASP A 88 13.23 -19.84 -9.11
N GLY A 89 12.39 -18.87 -9.40
CA GLY A 89 12.26 -17.64 -8.65
C GLY A 89 11.72 -18.02 -7.29
N ASP A 90 12.59 -17.93 -6.33
CA ASP A 90 12.32 -18.16 -4.91
C ASP A 90 11.21 -17.19 -4.47
N HIS A 91 9.95 -17.60 -4.58
CA HIS A 91 8.80 -16.86 -4.05
C HIS A 91 8.74 -16.87 -2.52
N HIS A 92 9.83 -17.33 -1.91
CA HIS A 92 10.06 -17.31 -0.49
C HIS A 92 10.06 -15.87 0.02
N GLY A 93 9.01 -15.50 0.73
CA GLY A 93 8.92 -14.20 1.37
C GLY A 93 8.14 -13.12 0.62
N LEU A 94 7.38 -13.46 -0.44
CA LEU A 94 6.45 -12.50 -1.02
C LEU A 94 5.31 -12.22 -0.03
N GLU A 95 5.25 -11.00 0.45
CA GLU A 95 4.30 -10.58 1.48
C GLU A 95 3.65 -9.24 1.07
N ARG A 96 2.33 -9.17 1.15
CA ARG A 96 1.57 -7.91 1.01
C ARG A 96 1.69 -7.11 2.31
N ARG A 97 2.78 -6.42 2.47
CA ARG A 97 3.18 -5.76 3.71
C ARG A 97 3.32 -4.26 3.60
N TYR A 98 3.92 -3.79 2.51
CA TYR A 98 4.26 -2.40 2.36
C TYR A 98 3.27 -1.67 1.47
N LEU A 99 2.83 -0.48 1.91
CA LEU A 99 2.11 0.47 1.08
C LEU A 99 3.11 1.46 0.47
N LEU A 100 3.05 1.61 -0.84
CA LEU A 100 3.77 2.63 -1.60
C LEU A 100 2.82 3.82 -1.81
N VAL A 101 3.15 4.94 -1.21
CA VAL A 101 2.28 6.11 -1.08
C VAL A 101 2.92 7.32 -1.76
N PRO A 102 2.62 7.56 -3.05
CA PRO A 102 3.17 8.68 -3.79
C PRO A 102 2.42 9.99 -3.49
N GLY A 103 3.19 11.08 -3.35
CA GLY A 103 2.68 12.44 -3.29
C GLY A 103 2.90 13.14 -4.64
N ILE A 104 1.82 13.47 -5.33
CA ILE A 104 1.90 14.04 -6.70
C ILE A 104 2.61 15.39 -6.68
N ARG A 105 2.25 16.27 -5.75
CA ARG A 105 2.79 17.64 -5.70
C ARG A 105 4.21 17.65 -5.15
N SER A 106 4.50 16.86 -4.11
CA SER A 106 5.84 16.79 -3.53
C SER A 106 6.84 16.00 -4.37
N SER A 107 6.35 15.08 -5.22
CA SER A 107 7.15 14.06 -5.91
C SER A 107 7.87 13.07 -4.99
N ASN A 108 7.60 13.07 -3.70
CA ASN A 108 8.09 12.06 -2.77
C ASN A 108 7.24 10.79 -2.85
N THR A 109 7.82 9.64 -2.52
CA THR A 109 7.07 8.40 -2.32
C THR A 109 7.43 7.81 -0.97
N TYR A 110 6.43 7.56 -0.15
CA TYR A 110 6.59 7.01 1.19
C TYR A 110 6.30 5.52 1.18
N VAL A 111 7.12 4.74 1.90
CA VAL A 111 6.94 3.31 2.10
C VAL A 111 6.48 3.09 3.52
N LEU A 112 5.26 2.59 3.68
CA LEU A 112 4.67 2.34 4.99
C LEU A 112 4.62 0.83 5.27
N ASP A 113 5.13 0.42 6.42
CA ASP A 113 5.02 -0.95 6.93
C ASP A 113 3.71 -1.10 7.70
N THR A 114 2.85 -2.03 7.27
CA THR A 114 1.56 -2.31 7.91
C THR A 114 1.59 -3.51 8.85
N LYS A 115 2.69 -4.29 8.84
CA LYS A 115 2.76 -5.57 9.57
C LYS A 115 2.81 -5.43 11.09
N PRO A 116 3.54 -4.45 11.67
CA PRO A 116 3.61 -4.33 13.12
C PRO A 116 2.25 -4.01 13.75
N ASP A 117 1.50 -3.10 13.15
CA ASP A 117 0.13 -2.74 13.51
C ASP A 117 -0.60 -2.20 12.27
N PRO A 118 -1.52 -2.97 11.67
CA PRO A 118 -2.26 -2.54 10.49
C PRO A 118 -3.10 -1.28 10.72
N ARG A 119 -3.48 -0.97 11.97
CA ARG A 119 -4.21 0.25 12.30
C ARG A 119 -3.31 1.47 12.48
N ARG A 120 -1.98 1.26 12.53
CA ARG A 120 -0.97 2.30 12.69
C ARG A 120 0.24 2.05 11.80
N PRO A 121 0.08 2.09 10.47
CA PRO A 121 1.20 1.90 9.55
C PRO A 121 2.32 2.91 9.83
N VAL A 122 3.56 2.45 9.72
CA VAL A 122 4.76 3.27 10.02
C VAL A 122 5.54 3.54 8.75
N ILE A 123 5.93 4.79 8.51
CA ILE A 123 6.84 5.13 7.42
C ILE A 123 8.21 4.55 7.75
N THR A 124 8.69 3.63 6.91
CA THR A 124 10.01 2.99 7.04
C THR A 124 11.03 3.53 6.06
N HIS A 125 10.57 4.14 4.96
CA HIS A 125 11.44 4.72 3.96
C HIS A 125 10.72 5.85 3.21
N THR A 126 11.50 6.82 2.72
CA THR A 126 11.03 7.87 1.81
C THR A 126 11.95 7.91 0.61
N ILE A 127 11.37 7.78 -0.58
CA ILE A 127 12.06 8.06 -1.84
C ILE A 127 11.85 9.54 -2.11
N GLU A 128 12.90 10.32 -1.97
CA GLU A 128 12.84 11.77 -2.13
C GLU A 128 12.72 12.17 -3.60
N ALA A 129 12.09 13.32 -3.85
CA ALA A 129 11.86 13.86 -5.20
C ALA A 129 13.14 13.97 -6.05
N ASN A 130 14.25 14.41 -5.43
CA ASN A 130 15.53 14.52 -6.11
C ASN A 130 16.15 13.15 -6.43
N GLU A 131 15.93 12.16 -5.58
CA GLU A 131 16.36 10.78 -5.82
C GLU A 131 15.61 10.18 -7.01
N LEU A 132 14.29 10.35 -7.03
CA LEU A 132 13.43 9.90 -8.14
C LEU A 132 13.84 10.58 -9.45
N ALA A 133 14.05 11.90 -9.44
CA ALA A 133 14.47 12.65 -10.62
C ALA A 133 15.86 12.22 -11.12
N THR A 134 16.81 12.01 -10.21
CA THR A 134 18.19 11.69 -10.58
C THR A 134 18.35 10.26 -11.07
N LYS A 135 17.69 9.29 -10.40
CA LYS A 135 17.85 7.87 -10.73
C LYS A 135 16.95 7.39 -11.85
N ALA A 136 15.72 7.93 -11.94
CA ALA A 136 14.71 7.46 -12.87
C ALA A 136 14.28 8.48 -13.92
N GLY A 137 14.65 9.74 -13.76
CA GLY A 137 14.24 10.82 -14.69
C GLY A 137 12.77 11.20 -14.56
N TYR A 138 12.11 10.83 -13.47
CA TYR A 138 10.67 11.07 -13.27
C TYR A 138 10.39 12.06 -12.14
N SER A 139 9.18 12.63 -12.22
CA SER A 139 8.59 13.45 -11.17
C SER A 139 7.09 13.17 -11.09
N ARG A 140 6.45 13.62 -10.02
CA ARG A 140 4.99 13.55 -9.83
C ARG A 140 4.44 12.12 -9.96
N PRO A 141 4.95 11.14 -9.18
CA PRO A 141 4.42 9.79 -9.15
C PRO A 141 2.95 9.82 -8.73
N HIS A 142 2.10 9.08 -9.42
CA HIS A 142 0.65 9.16 -9.19
C HIS A 142 0.06 7.81 -8.80
N THR A 143 0.31 6.78 -9.60
CA THR A 143 -0.32 5.49 -9.43
C THR A 143 0.73 4.39 -9.28
N VAL A 144 0.48 3.48 -8.35
CA VAL A 144 1.32 2.31 -8.11
C VAL A 144 0.55 1.06 -8.54
N HIS A 145 1.16 0.28 -9.43
CA HIS A 145 0.68 -1.05 -9.81
C HIS A 145 1.82 -2.04 -9.65
N CYS A 146 1.52 -3.25 -9.16
CA CYS A 146 2.43 -4.38 -9.31
C CYS A 146 2.25 -4.97 -10.71
N GLY A 147 3.36 -5.17 -11.41
CA GLY A 147 3.40 -5.76 -12.75
C GLY A 147 3.75 -7.23 -12.69
#